data_6305db56a9b9d181ee1142a65986e8c1
#
_entry.id   6305db56a9b9d181ee1142a65986e8c1
#
_cell.length_a   1.000
_cell.length_b   1.000
_cell.length_c   1.000
_cell.angle_alpha   90.00
_cell.angle_beta   90.00
_cell.angle_gamma   90.00
#
_symmetry.space_group_name_H-M   'P 1'
#
loop_
_entity.id
_entity.type
_entity.pdbx_description
1 polymer ?
#
loop_
_entity_poly.entity_id
_entity_poly.type
_entity_poly.pdbx_seq_one_letter_code
_entity_poly.pdbx_strand_id
1 'polypeptide(L)'
;MKNLIFDLGNVIVDIDFDLTFKAFSNLSSIYSWEEVRYFIKEKCIWENYEKGIINDDEFREILRNELKIKASDSDLDKAFCGLLQKIQPERVELLQKLSKKYQIFILSNTSNIHFQQVEKLLFESAGISHFSEIFKAVFLSFEMGKLKPEIEIYQQVLLKANIQANETLFFDDMLINLESAATLGIQTKQIIPNRYTIIDFFKNNEVQN
;
A
#
# COMPACT_ATOMS: atom_id res chain seq x y z
N MET A 1 -9.69 -6.83 -21.37
CA MET A 1 -9.41 -6.58 -19.95
C MET A 1 -10.73 -6.49 -19.19
N LYS A 2 -10.88 -7.26 -18.09
CA LYS A 2 -12.12 -7.24 -17.26
C LYS A 2 -11.81 -6.77 -15.83
N ASN A 3 -10.58 -7.02 -15.36
CA ASN A 3 -10.19 -6.83 -13.98
C ASN A 3 -8.98 -5.89 -13.89
N LEU A 4 -8.99 -4.98 -12.92
CA LEU A 4 -7.87 -4.10 -12.61
C LEU A 4 -7.50 -4.27 -11.14
N ILE A 5 -6.24 -4.49 -10.86
CA ILE A 5 -5.68 -4.53 -9.50
C ILE A 5 -4.76 -3.31 -9.34
N PHE A 6 -4.91 -2.60 -8.24
CA PHE A 6 -4.10 -1.43 -7.92
C PHE A 6 -3.34 -1.65 -6.62
N ASP A 7 -2.05 -1.31 -6.61
CA ASP A 7 -1.37 -1.05 -5.35
C ASP A 7 -1.91 0.23 -4.69
N LEU A 8 -1.65 0.42 -3.39
CA LEU A 8 -1.99 1.64 -2.67
C LEU A 8 -0.86 2.66 -2.75
N GLY A 9 0.31 2.32 -2.21
CA GLY A 9 1.44 3.23 -2.10
C GLY A 9 1.93 3.70 -3.46
N ASN A 10 2.14 5.00 -3.63
CA ASN A 10 2.59 5.62 -4.89
C ASN A 10 1.69 5.39 -6.12
N VAL A 11 0.63 4.60 -6.01
CA VAL A 11 -0.37 4.39 -7.05
C VAL A 11 -1.65 5.18 -6.73
N ILE A 12 -2.21 4.98 -5.54
CA ILE A 12 -3.41 5.67 -5.06
C ILE A 12 -3.04 6.77 -4.06
N VAL A 13 -2.23 6.46 -3.04
CA VAL A 13 -1.76 7.40 -2.01
C VAL A 13 -0.29 7.73 -2.23
N ASP A 14 0.06 9.02 -2.16
CA ASP A 14 1.45 9.45 -2.22
C ASP A 14 2.16 9.08 -0.91
N ILE A 15 3.38 8.50 -0.98
CA ILE A 15 4.14 8.08 0.20
C ILE A 15 5.57 8.58 0.17
N ASP A 16 6.13 8.83 1.38
CA ASP A 16 7.55 9.18 1.60
C ASP A 16 8.06 8.46 2.86
N PHE A 17 8.76 7.36 2.68
CA PHE A 17 9.28 6.53 3.78
C PHE A 17 10.21 7.28 4.73
N ASP A 18 11.00 8.26 4.24
CA ASP A 18 11.97 8.97 5.05
C ASP A 18 11.29 9.78 6.18
N LEU A 19 10.06 10.21 5.97
CA LEU A 19 9.31 10.96 6.98
C LEU A 19 8.99 10.11 8.22
N THR A 20 8.67 8.84 8.05
CA THR A 20 8.47 7.91 9.17
C THR A 20 9.77 7.69 9.95
N PHE A 21 10.89 7.45 9.26
CA PHE A 21 12.18 7.24 9.94
C PHE A 21 12.65 8.48 10.70
N LYS A 22 12.45 9.68 10.12
CA LYS A 22 12.71 10.96 10.79
C LYS A 22 11.79 11.16 12.01
N ALA A 23 10.52 10.81 11.90
CA ALA A 23 9.58 10.91 13.02
C ALA A 23 9.97 9.97 14.18
N PHE A 24 10.34 8.72 13.90
CA PHE A 24 10.85 7.81 14.92
C PHE A 24 12.16 8.27 15.53
N SER A 25 13.09 8.82 14.74
CA SER A 25 14.34 9.39 15.24
C SER A 25 14.07 10.53 16.23
N ASN A 26 13.10 11.41 15.94
CA ASN A 26 12.72 12.50 16.86
C ASN A 26 12.13 11.97 18.18
N LEU A 27 11.43 10.84 18.17
CA LEU A 27 10.91 10.20 19.38
C LEU A 27 11.99 9.44 20.16
N SER A 28 12.97 8.86 19.46
CA SER A 28 14.04 8.08 20.06
C SER A 28 15.02 8.94 20.88
N SER A 29 15.37 10.13 20.41
CA SER A 29 16.36 11.03 21.02
C SER A 29 17.81 10.48 21.10
N ILE A 30 18.07 9.24 20.64
CA ILE A 30 19.39 8.59 20.70
C ILE A 30 19.87 8.04 19.37
N TYR A 31 18.98 7.83 18.41
CA TYR A 31 19.29 7.31 17.07
C TYR A 31 19.03 8.35 15.99
N SER A 32 19.93 8.45 15.01
CA SER A 32 19.66 9.17 13.76
C SER A 32 18.59 8.44 12.94
N TRP A 33 17.99 9.12 11.98
CA TRP A 33 16.98 8.50 11.13
C TRP A 33 17.55 7.38 10.25
N GLU A 34 18.83 7.44 9.87
CA GLU A 34 19.55 6.39 9.16
C GLU A 34 19.73 5.14 10.02
N GLU A 35 20.07 5.32 11.29
CA GLU A 35 20.17 4.22 12.26
C GLU A 35 18.81 3.57 12.52
N VAL A 36 17.75 4.38 12.69
CA VAL A 36 16.38 3.88 12.82
C VAL A 36 15.99 3.04 11.61
N ARG A 37 16.23 3.55 10.40
CA ARG A 37 15.97 2.81 9.15
C ARG A 37 16.74 1.50 9.10
N TYR A 38 18.01 1.51 9.47
CA TYR A 38 18.85 0.32 9.51
C TYR A 38 18.29 -0.73 10.48
N PHE A 39 17.98 -0.35 11.73
CA PHE A 39 17.43 -1.27 12.72
C PHE A 39 16.09 -1.90 12.32
N ILE A 40 15.19 -1.08 11.80
CA ILE A 40 13.87 -1.57 11.36
C ILE A 40 14.04 -2.61 10.24
N LYS A 41 14.94 -2.36 9.29
CA LYS A 41 15.21 -3.24 8.17
C LYS A 41 15.92 -4.53 8.61
N GLU A 42 17.02 -4.43 9.35
CA GLU A 42 17.82 -5.59 9.79
C GLU A 42 17.02 -6.58 10.63
N LYS A 43 16.07 -6.09 11.43
CA LYS A 43 15.23 -6.92 12.29
C LYS A 43 13.91 -7.34 11.63
N CYS A 44 13.71 -7.01 10.37
CA CYS A 44 12.48 -7.30 9.63
C CYS A 44 11.20 -6.85 10.36
N ILE A 45 11.28 -5.79 11.19
CA ILE A 45 10.18 -5.35 12.05
C ILE A 45 8.97 -4.97 11.20
N TRP A 46 9.23 -4.18 10.16
CA TRP A 46 8.19 -3.69 9.25
C TRP A 46 7.56 -4.83 8.45
N GLU A 47 8.40 -5.70 7.84
CA GLU A 47 7.93 -6.86 7.07
C GLU A 47 7.09 -7.82 7.91
N ASN A 48 7.51 -8.11 9.15
CA ASN A 48 6.75 -8.98 10.05
C ASN A 48 5.39 -8.38 10.40
N TYR A 49 5.30 -7.07 10.54
CA TYR A 49 4.05 -6.37 10.81
C TYR A 49 3.14 -6.35 9.57
N GLU A 50 3.68 -6.06 8.39
CA GLU A 50 2.93 -6.10 7.12
C GLU A 50 2.52 -7.53 6.70
N LYS A 51 3.19 -8.56 7.23
CA LYS A 51 2.76 -9.97 7.09
C LYS A 51 1.71 -10.40 8.11
N GLY A 52 1.40 -9.58 9.11
CA GLY A 52 0.51 -9.95 10.20
C GLY A 52 1.10 -10.99 11.15
N ILE A 53 2.44 -11.16 11.16
CA ILE A 53 3.15 -12.05 12.10
C ILE A 53 3.12 -11.45 13.51
N ILE A 54 3.18 -10.12 13.61
CA ILE A 54 3.04 -9.36 14.84
C ILE A 54 1.83 -8.44 14.72
N ASN A 55 1.12 -8.24 15.83
CA ASN A 55 -0.03 -7.33 15.90
C ASN A 55 0.39 -5.89 16.25
N ASP A 56 -0.57 -4.96 16.32
CA ASP A 56 -0.33 -3.54 16.57
C ASP A 56 0.41 -3.29 17.90
N ASP A 57 0.04 -4.00 18.95
CA ASP A 57 0.62 -3.81 20.29
C ASP A 57 2.06 -4.36 20.33
N GLU A 58 2.28 -5.53 19.75
CA GLU A 58 3.61 -6.12 19.61
C GLU A 58 4.53 -5.23 18.77
N PHE A 59 4.02 -4.66 17.68
CA PHE A 59 4.78 -3.72 16.84
C PHE A 59 5.21 -2.48 17.64
N ARG A 60 4.29 -1.85 18.39
CA ARG A 60 4.60 -0.69 19.23
C ARG A 60 5.62 -1.03 20.31
N GLU A 61 5.48 -2.17 20.98
CA GLU A 61 6.43 -2.61 22.02
C GLU A 61 7.83 -2.88 21.44
N ILE A 62 7.92 -3.50 20.28
CA ILE A 62 9.20 -3.71 19.59
C ILE A 62 9.85 -2.35 19.28
N LEU A 63 9.11 -1.39 18.72
CA LEU A 63 9.63 -0.05 18.44
C LEU A 63 10.14 0.64 19.71
N ARG A 64 9.38 0.58 20.82
CA ARG A 64 9.81 1.15 22.11
C ARG A 64 11.12 0.55 22.58
N ASN A 65 11.21 -0.76 22.55
CA ASN A 65 12.35 -1.50 23.07
C ASN A 65 13.60 -1.32 22.19
N GLU A 66 13.45 -1.42 20.86
CA GLU A 66 14.56 -1.36 19.92
C GLU A 66 15.07 0.08 19.70
N LEU A 67 14.16 1.03 19.57
CA LEU A 67 14.50 2.42 19.29
C LEU A 67 14.60 3.27 20.56
N LYS A 68 14.43 2.67 21.77
CA LYS A 68 14.47 3.38 23.05
C LYS A 68 13.48 4.55 23.14
N ILE A 69 12.32 4.37 22.52
CA ILE A 69 11.25 5.38 22.47
C ILE A 69 10.42 5.32 23.74
N LYS A 70 10.14 6.50 24.34
CA LYS A 70 9.21 6.68 25.45
C LYS A 70 8.04 7.57 25.00
N ALA A 71 7.14 7.00 24.20
CA ALA A 71 6.01 7.70 23.63
C ALA A 71 4.71 6.90 23.82
N SER A 72 3.56 7.59 23.73
CA SER A 72 2.24 6.95 23.73
C SER A 72 2.03 6.15 22.45
N ASP A 73 1.04 5.24 22.45
CA ASP A 73 0.64 4.51 21.23
C ASP A 73 0.24 5.46 20.12
N SER A 74 -0.51 6.50 20.45
CA SER A 74 -0.96 7.52 19.49
C SER A 74 0.21 8.27 18.85
N ASP A 75 1.28 8.58 19.60
CA ASP A 75 2.45 9.26 19.05
C ASP A 75 3.28 8.32 18.16
N LEU A 76 3.38 7.04 18.55
CA LEU A 76 4.02 6.01 17.71
C LEU A 76 3.27 5.81 16.39
N ASP A 77 1.94 5.66 16.47
CA ASP A 77 1.10 5.47 15.27
C ASP A 77 1.18 6.69 14.35
N LYS A 78 1.16 7.90 14.92
CA LYS A 78 1.33 9.13 14.18
C LYS A 78 2.69 9.20 13.49
N ALA A 79 3.77 8.83 14.20
CA ALA A 79 5.11 8.78 13.62
C ALA A 79 5.20 7.72 12.51
N PHE A 80 4.61 6.54 12.72
CA PHE A 80 4.58 5.46 11.74
C PHE A 80 3.79 5.86 10.49
N CYS A 81 2.65 6.51 10.64
CA CYS A 81 1.84 7.03 9.53
C CYS A 81 2.44 8.25 8.83
N GLY A 82 3.57 8.78 9.32
CA GLY A 82 4.22 9.96 8.73
C GLY A 82 4.57 9.82 7.25
N LEU A 83 4.79 8.60 6.76
CA LEU A 83 5.03 8.34 5.33
C LEU A 83 3.82 8.63 4.43
N LEU A 84 2.60 8.51 4.96
CA LEU A 84 1.37 8.68 4.19
C LEU A 84 1.10 10.16 3.97
N GLN A 85 1.09 10.60 2.71
CA GLN A 85 0.94 12.02 2.39
C GLN A 85 -0.51 12.37 2.08
N LYS A 86 -0.95 12.12 0.86
CA LYS A 86 -2.29 12.45 0.41
C LYS A 86 -2.80 11.47 -0.65
N ILE A 87 -4.10 11.42 -0.79
CA ILE A 87 -4.77 10.86 -1.95
C ILE A 87 -5.27 12.03 -2.80
N GLN A 88 -4.88 12.06 -4.07
CA GLN A 88 -5.34 13.10 -5.00
C GLN A 88 -6.81 12.85 -5.36
N PRO A 89 -7.72 13.84 -5.23
CA PRO A 89 -9.13 13.65 -5.56
C PRO A 89 -9.38 13.11 -6.97
N GLU A 90 -8.57 13.53 -7.93
CA GLU A 90 -8.68 13.10 -9.33
C GLU A 90 -8.40 11.60 -9.50
N ARG A 91 -7.57 11.01 -8.64
CA ARG A 91 -7.37 9.54 -8.62
C ARG A 91 -8.62 8.82 -8.14
N VAL A 92 -9.27 9.36 -7.11
CA VAL A 92 -10.53 8.78 -6.58
C VAL A 92 -11.64 8.87 -7.62
N GLU A 93 -11.81 10.02 -8.27
CA GLU A 93 -12.78 10.18 -9.36
C GLU A 93 -12.53 9.21 -10.52
N LEU A 94 -11.26 8.99 -10.89
CA LEU A 94 -10.89 8.00 -11.90
C LEU A 94 -11.29 6.60 -11.46
N LEU A 95 -10.96 6.19 -10.23
CA LEU A 95 -11.28 4.87 -9.68
C LEU A 95 -12.79 4.62 -9.64
N GLN A 96 -13.59 5.64 -9.25
CA GLN A 96 -15.04 5.59 -9.30
C GLN A 96 -15.59 5.42 -10.73
N LYS A 97 -14.95 6.03 -11.74
CA LYS A 97 -15.30 5.84 -13.15
C LYS A 97 -14.95 4.43 -13.63
N LEU A 98 -13.77 3.95 -13.24
CA LEU A 98 -13.29 2.61 -13.62
C LEU A 98 -14.13 1.49 -12.99
N SER A 99 -14.59 1.65 -11.75
CA SER A 99 -15.44 0.66 -11.07
C SER A 99 -16.78 0.40 -11.78
N LYS A 100 -17.26 1.34 -12.63
CA LYS A 100 -18.46 1.19 -13.45
C LYS A 100 -18.22 0.34 -14.70
N LYS A 101 -16.96 0.16 -15.13
CA LYS A 101 -16.60 -0.55 -16.37
C LYS A 101 -15.84 -1.85 -16.11
N TYR A 102 -15.10 -1.92 -15.01
CA TYR A 102 -14.21 -3.02 -14.66
C TYR A 102 -14.49 -3.51 -13.24
N GLN A 103 -14.14 -4.75 -12.95
CA GLN A 103 -13.99 -5.19 -11.57
C GLN A 103 -12.64 -4.65 -11.06
N ILE A 104 -12.66 -3.78 -10.05
CA ILE A 104 -11.44 -3.19 -9.52
C ILE A 104 -11.14 -3.70 -8.13
N PHE A 105 -9.87 -3.90 -7.85
CA PHE A 105 -9.34 -4.50 -6.62
C PHE A 105 -8.13 -3.72 -6.12
N ILE A 106 -7.90 -3.76 -4.81
CA ILE A 106 -6.63 -3.33 -4.20
C ILE A 106 -5.82 -4.56 -3.83
N LEU A 107 -4.49 -4.51 -4.02
CA LEU A 107 -3.51 -5.44 -3.46
C LEU A 107 -2.33 -4.64 -2.91
N SER A 108 -2.20 -4.58 -1.59
CA SER A 108 -1.20 -3.75 -0.92
C SER A 108 -0.39 -4.50 0.12
N ASN A 109 0.94 -4.26 0.13
CA ASN A 109 1.78 -4.51 1.30
C ASN A 109 1.52 -3.37 2.27
N THR A 110 0.87 -3.67 3.39
CA THR A 110 0.46 -2.67 4.38
C THR A 110 0.20 -3.33 5.74
N SER A 111 -0.03 -2.51 6.74
CA SER A 111 -0.38 -2.92 8.09
C SER A 111 -1.73 -2.32 8.51
N ASN A 112 -2.28 -2.83 9.61
CA ASN A 112 -3.56 -2.34 10.14
C ASN A 112 -3.52 -0.83 10.44
N ILE A 113 -2.48 -0.33 11.12
CA ILE A 113 -2.33 1.10 11.45
C ILE A 113 -2.28 1.96 10.19
N HIS A 114 -1.48 1.57 9.18
CA HIS A 114 -1.40 2.30 7.91
C HIS A 114 -2.73 2.28 7.17
N PHE A 115 -3.39 1.12 7.06
CA PHE A 115 -4.63 1.01 6.30
C PHE A 115 -5.74 1.87 6.90
N GLN A 116 -5.88 1.88 8.23
CA GLN A 116 -6.82 2.79 8.90
C GLN A 116 -6.55 4.27 8.61
N GLN A 117 -5.28 4.67 8.56
CA GLN A 117 -4.92 6.04 8.22
C GLN A 117 -5.17 6.36 6.74
N VAL A 118 -4.96 5.41 5.82
CA VAL A 118 -5.25 5.60 4.39
C VAL A 118 -6.75 5.77 4.15
N GLU A 119 -7.63 5.07 4.89
CA GLU A 119 -9.08 5.30 4.82
C GLU A 119 -9.49 6.68 5.33
N LYS A 120 -8.82 7.22 6.37
CA LYS A 120 -9.03 8.62 6.78
C LYS A 120 -8.63 9.60 5.69
N LEU A 121 -7.50 9.37 5.02
CA LEU A 121 -7.08 10.20 3.87
C LEU A 121 -8.06 10.10 2.70
N LEU A 122 -8.66 8.93 2.47
CA LEU A 122 -9.71 8.76 1.47
C LEU A 122 -10.95 9.61 1.79
N PHE A 123 -11.36 9.60 3.07
CA PHE A 123 -12.47 10.44 3.53
C PHE A 123 -12.16 11.93 3.39
N GLU A 124 -10.97 12.37 3.79
CA GLU A 124 -10.52 13.77 3.67
C GLU A 124 -10.46 14.21 2.20
N SER A 125 -10.05 13.31 1.29
CA SER A 125 -9.91 13.60 -0.14
C SER A 125 -11.26 13.65 -0.89
N ALA A 126 -12.18 12.74 -0.58
CA ALA A 126 -13.36 12.50 -1.41
C ALA A 126 -14.66 12.25 -0.64
N GLY A 127 -14.66 12.32 0.69
CA GLY A 127 -15.83 12.05 1.53
C GLY A 127 -16.26 10.56 1.54
N ILE A 128 -15.37 9.64 1.14
CA ILE A 128 -15.62 8.20 1.08
C ILE A 128 -14.96 7.54 2.30
N SER A 129 -15.75 6.82 3.09
CA SER A 129 -15.27 6.25 4.35
C SER A 129 -14.42 5.00 4.17
N HIS A 130 -14.75 4.16 3.18
CA HIS A 130 -14.11 2.87 2.98
C HIS A 130 -13.84 2.58 1.51
N PHE A 131 -12.70 1.98 1.22
CA PHE A 131 -12.37 1.53 -0.14
C PHE A 131 -13.38 0.53 -0.71
N SER A 132 -14.08 -0.23 0.14
CA SER A 132 -15.15 -1.15 -0.28
C SER A 132 -16.34 -0.46 -0.96
N GLU A 133 -16.47 0.87 -0.86
CA GLU A 133 -17.47 1.64 -1.59
C GLU A 133 -17.12 1.82 -3.09
N ILE A 134 -15.83 1.64 -3.43
CA ILE A 134 -15.33 1.80 -4.80
C ILE A 134 -14.84 0.46 -5.37
N PHE A 135 -14.15 -0.33 -4.55
CA PHE A 135 -13.49 -1.57 -4.95
C PHE A 135 -14.33 -2.79 -4.60
N LYS A 136 -14.33 -3.77 -5.49
CA LYS A 136 -15.03 -5.04 -5.28
C LYS A 136 -14.44 -5.85 -4.12
N ALA A 137 -13.13 -5.79 -3.95
CA ALA A 137 -12.42 -6.31 -2.78
C ALA A 137 -11.10 -5.59 -2.56
N VAL A 138 -10.64 -5.60 -1.31
CA VAL A 138 -9.37 -5.05 -0.85
C VAL A 138 -8.56 -6.20 -0.26
N PHE A 139 -7.37 -6.42 -0.77
CA PHE A 139 -6.46 -7.47 -0.35
C PHE A 139 -5.26 -6.84 0.37
N LEU A 140 -5.14 -7.10 1.65
CA LEU A 140 -4.14 -6.51 2.52
C LEU A 140 -3.17 -7.59 2.99
N SER A 141 -1.88 -7.35 2.87
CA SER A 141 -0.83 -8.33 3.16
C SER A 141 -0.92 -8.89 4.58
N PHE A 142 -1.21 -8.03 5.58
CA PHE A 142 -1.31 -8.46 6.99
C PHE A 142 -2.50 -9.40 7.25
N GLU A 143 -3.56 -9.35 6.43
CA GLU A 143 -4.68 -10.30 6.50
C GLU A 143 -4.41 -11.57 5.68
N MET A 144 -3.54 -11.47 4.67
CA MET A 144 -3.21 -12.57 3.77
C MET A 144 -2.03 -13.42 4.25
N GLY A 145 -1.23 -12.91 5.19
CA GLY A 145 -0.01 -13.58 5.67
C GLY A 145 1.10 -13.67 4.62
N LYS A 146 1.05 -12.84 3.58
CA LYS A 146 1.96 -12.86 2.43
C LYS A 146 2.25 -11.43 1.97
N LEU A 147 3.45 -11.21 1.42
CA LEU A 147 3.87 -9.93 0.85
C LEU A 147 4.10 -10.06 -0.66
N LYS A 148 3.84 -9.01 -1.42
CA LYS A 148 4.43 -8.85 -2.73
C LYS A 148 5.96 -8.72 -2.55
N PRO A 149 6.81 -9.35 -3.34
CA PRO A 149 6.55 -10.08 -4.59
C PRO A 149 6.36 -11.61 -4.42
N GLU A 150 6.02 -12.14 -3.24
CA GLU A 150 5.75 -13.58 -3.07
C GLU A 150 4.64 -14.01 -4.04
N ILE A 151 4.88 -15.05 -4.85
CA ILE A 151 3.96 -15.47 -5.91
C ILE A 151 2.59 -15.90 -5.35
N GLU A 152 2.59 -16.44 -4.15
CA GLU A 152 1.40 -16.94 -3.45
C GLU A 152 0.39 -15.83 -3.17
N ILE A 153 0.82 -14.56 -2.99
CA ILE A 153 -0.14 -13.47 -2.74
C ILE A 153 -1.00 -13.21 -3.98
N TYR A 154 -0.40 -13.25 -5.17
CA TYR A 154 -1.14 -13.07 -6.43
C TYR A 154 -2.05 -14.26 -6.72
N GLN A 155 -1.58 -15.49 -6.45
CA GLN A 155 -2.42 -16.69 -6.57
C GLN A 155 -3.65 -16.62 -5.65
N GLN A 156 -3.47 -16.17 -4.40
CA GLN A 156 -4.57 -15.96 -3.46
C GLN A 156 -5.56 -14.91 -3.98
N VAL A 157 -5.08 -13.78 -4.55
CA VAL A 157 -5.94 -12.74 -5.12
C VAL A 157 -6.77 -13.30 -6.27
N LEU A 158 -6.14 -13.99 -7.24
CA LEU A 158 -6.85 -14.60 -8.36
C LEU A 158 -7.94 -15.57 -7.90
N LEU A 159 -7.61 -16.40 -6.91
CA LEU A 159 -8.56 -17.38 -6.35
C LEU A 159 -9.69 -16.71 -5.59
N LYS A 160 -9.38 -15.83 -4.63
CA LYS A 160 -10.38 -15.18 -3.75
C LYS A 160 -11.30 -14.23 -4.54
N ALA A 161 -10.75 -13.52 -5.52
CA ALA A 161 -11.53 -12.65 -6.40
C ALA A 161 -12.29 -13.41 -7.50
N ASN A 162 -11.97 -14.69 -7.73
CA ASN A 162 -12.48 -15.52 -8.81
C ASN A 162 -12.28 -14.86 -10.20
N ILE A 163 -11.05 -14.46 -10.49
CA ILE A 163 -10.66 -13.77 -11.72
C ILE A 163 -9.55 -14.52 -12.46
N GLN A 164 -9.49 -14.32 -13.79
CA GLN A 164 -8.47 -14.94 -14.65
C GLN A 164 -7.27 -14.00 -14.83
N ALA A 165 -6.05 -14.55 -14.73
CA ALA A 165 -4.82 -13.77 -14.87
C ALA A 165 -4.72 -13.03 -16.21
N ASN A 166 -5.03 -13.72 -17.34
CA ASN A 166 -4.98 -13.14 -18.69
C ASN A 166 -6.06 -12.07 -18.97
N GLU A 167 -7.04 -11.91 -18.10
CA GLU A 167 -8.07 -10.85 -18.15
C GLU A 167 -7.81 -9.73 -17.14
N THR A 168 -6.66 -9.76 -16.45
CA THR A 168 -6.32 -8.88 -15.31
C THR A 168 -5.11 -8.02 -15.64
N LEU A 169 -5.18 -6.72 -15.29
CA LEU A 169 -4.09 -5.77 -15.34
C LEU A 169 -3.76 -5.27 -13.93
N PHE A 170 -2.51 -5.37 -13.53
CA PHE A 170 -2.00 -4.94 -12.23
C PHE A 170 -1.13 -3.69 -12.36
N PHE A 171 -1.41 -2.68 -11.53
CA PHE A 171 -0.67 -1.43 -11.42
C PHE A 171 0.11 -1.40 -10.11
N ASP A 172 1.42 -1.19 -10.19
CA ASP A 172 2.33 -1.12 -9.03
C ASP A 172 3.51 -0.20 -9.39
N ASP A 173 4.14 0.44 -8.43
CA ASP A 173 5.33 1.27 -8.68
C ASP A 173 6.62 0.44 -8.68
N MET A 174 6.63 -0.71 -8.01
CA MET A 174 7.78 -1.59 -7.86
C MET A 174 7.86 -2.64 -8.97
N LEU A 175 8.92 -2.57 -9.79
CA LEU A 175 9.12 -3.50 -10.91
C LEU A 175 9.14 -4.97 -10.48
N ILE A 176 9.76 -5.28 -9.34
CA ILE A 176 9.84 -6.65 -8.80
C ILE A 176 8.46 -7.26 -8.54
N ASN A 177 7.50 -6.45 -8.10
CA ASN A 177 6.12 -6.89 -7.88
C ASN A 177 5.43 -7.23 -9.21
N LEU A 178 5.66 -6.38 -10.21
CA LEU A 178 5.10 -6.56 -11.56
C LEU A 178 5.67 -7.79 -12.26
N GLU A 179 6.99 -8.01 -12.16
CA GLU A 179 7.66 -9.16 -12.71
C GLU A 179 7.13 -10.47 -12.10
N SER A 180 6.96 -10.51 -10.77
CA SER A 180 6.38 -11.67 -10.10
C SER A 180 4.94 -11.94 -10.55
N ALA A 181 4.08 -10.93 -10.57
CA ALA A 181 2.69 -11.05 -11.03
C ALA A 181 2.62 -11.54 -12.50
N ALA A 182 3.51 -11.06 -13.37
CA ALA A 182 3.57 -11.43 -14.78
C ALA A 182 3.87 -12.92 -14.97
N THR A 183 4.58 -13.59 -14.07
CA THR A 183 4.84 -15.03 -14.14
C THR A 183 3.56 -15.88 -14.12
N LEU A 184 2.48 -15.34 -13.57
CA LEU A 184 1.15 -15.99 -13.55
C LEU A 184 0.28 -15.64 -14.77
N GLY A 185 0.80 -14.83 -15.70
CA GLY A 185 0.05 -14.35 -16.86
C GLY A 185 -0.82 -13.10 -16.59
N ILE A 186 -0.65 -12.45 -15.45
CA ILE A 186 -1.25 -11.14 -15.16
C ILE A 186 -0.54 -10.10 -16.02
N GLN A 187 -1.30 -9.25 -16.73
CA GLN A 187 -0.70 -8.10 -17.41
C GLN A 187 -0.30 -7.05 -16.36
N THR A 188 0.80 -6.36 -16.59
CA THR A 188 1.34 -5.43 -15.61
C THR A 188 1.63 -4.07 -16.20
N LYS A 189 1.50 -3.03 -15.36
CA LYS A 189 1.82 -1.66 -15.73
C LYS A 189 2.51 -0.94 -14.58
N GLN A 190 3.74 -0.51 -14.83
CA GLN A 190 4.47 0.28 -13.86
C GLN A 190 3.93 1.70 -13.78
N ILE A 191 3.71 2.16 -12.57
CA ILE A 191 3.44 3.57 -12.22
C ILE A 191 4.77 4.18 -11.75
N ILE A 192 5.06 5.38 -12.23
CA ILE A 192 6.27 6.12 -11.86
C ILE A 192 5.81 7.35 -11.09
N PRO A 193 5.99 7.39 -9.76
CA PRO A 193 5.52 8.49 -8.93
C PRO A 193 5.97 9.86 -9.49
N ASN A 194 5.06 10.83 -9.53
CA ASN A 194 5.27 12.18 -10.04
C ASN A 194 5.65 12.31 -11.53
N ARG A 195 5.67 11.21 -12.30
CA ARG A 195 6.03 11.21 -13.73
C ARG A 195 5.01 10.54 -14.63
N TYR A 196 4.50 9.38 -14.20
CA TYR A 196 3.52 8.60 -14.96
C TYR A 196 2.58 7.89 -14.00
N THR A 197 1.40 8.45 -13.85
CA THR A 197 0.37 8.01 -12.90
C THR A 197 -0.69 7.15 -13.57
N ILE A 198 -1.60 6.58 -12.78
CA ILE A 198 -2.79 5.90 -13.31
C ILE A 198 -3.64 6.85 -14.15
N ILE A 199 -3.68 8.15 -13.82
CA ILE A 199 -4.42 9.15 -14.60
C ILE A 199 -3.82 9.27 -16.01
N ASP A 200 -2.49 9.33 -16.12
CA ASP A 200 -1.80 9.43 -17.41
C ASP A 200 -2.01 8.16 -18.25
N PHE A 201 -1.99 7.00 -17.60
CA PHE A 201 -2.26 5.73 -18.28
C PHE A 201 -3.64 5.73 -18.93
N PHE A 202 -4.69 6.06 -18.18
CA PHE A 202 -6.06 6.01 -18.70
C PHE A 202 -6.38 7.14 -19.68
N LYS A 203 -5.84 8.35 -19.51
CA LYS A 203 -5.95 9.41 -20.51
C LYS A 203 -5.36 9.00 -21.86
N ASN A 204 -4.18 8.39 -21.87
CA ASN A 204 -3.50 7.98 -23.10
C ASN A 204 -4.19 6.80 -23.80
N ASN A 205 -4.95 5.98 -23.09
CA ASN A 205 -5.65 4.82 -23.64
C ASN A 205 -7.12 5.10 -23.98
N GLU A 206 -7.75 6.16 -23.47
CA GLU A 206 -9.09 6.60 -23.89
C GLU A 206 -9.10 7.22 -25.31
N VAL A 207 -7.94 7.67 -25.80
CA VAL A 207 -7.78 8.22 -27.17
C VAL A 207 -7.71 7.12 -28.23
N GLN A 208 -7.63 5.83 -27.85
CA GLN A 208 -7.51 4.69 -28.78
C GLN A 208 -8.79 3.85 -28.91
N ASN A 209 -9.88 4.21 -28.27
CA ASN A 209 -11.22 3.63 -28.41
C ASN A 209 -12.24 4.69 -28.87
#